data_ecf4b817b5ae88c898670810edfce4ff
#
_entry.id   ecf4b817b5ae88c898670810edfce4ff
#
_cell.length_a   1.000
_cell.length_b   1.000
_cell.length_c   1.000
_cell.angle_alpha   90.00
_cell.angle_beta   90.00
_cell.angle_gamma   90.00
#
_symmetry.space_group_name_H-M   'P 1'
#
loop_
_entity.id
_entity.type
_entity.pdbx_description
1 polymer ?
#
loop_
_entity_poly.entity_id
_entity_poly.type
_entity_poly.pdbx_seq_one_letter_code
_entity_poly.pdbx_strand_id
1 'polypeptide(L)'
;MTIWFDVTNSIEIWRGGIVGIIRVELMLIKKLHKIDRNIKFSAKSKYGFREVGEHELKWIFDCRSIEESYSKYKRRSNKKFIKIGRNPILSMRHYLDRKKYKKSGLVYPYKDGDIVYSCGWFGSGKEDFFAKIKYQLPNLRLVYTVYDLVMALPKTRYFYKPSDVTFEKYLQWISSHCDAIVYGGKTAQIDTESYYKANYHFKCKA
;
A
#
# COMPACT_ATOMS: atom_id res chain seq x y z
N MET A 1 0.40 10.51 -17.54
CA MET A 1 -0.06 10.36 -16.14
C MET A 1 -0.73 9.02 -16.00
N THR A 2 -0.23 8.17 -15.14
CA THR A 2 -0.79 6.85 -14.84
C THR A 2 -1.23 6.82 -13.39
N ILE A 3 -2.38 6.17 -13.11
CA ILE A 3 -2.82 5.92 -11.74
C ILE A 3 -2.35 4.51 -11.34
N TRP A 4 -1.59 4.43 -10.27
CA TRP A 4 -1.09 3.21 -9.67
C TRP A 4 -1.81 2.94 -8.36
N PHE A 5 -2.29 1.72 -8.17
CA PHE A 5 -2.85 1.28 -6.91
C PHE A 5 -1.87 0.33 -6.21
N ASP A 6 -1.45 0.69 -4.99
CA ASP A 6 -0.54 -0.10 -4.18
C ASP A 6 -1.28 -1.28 -3.55
N VAL A 7 -0.90 -2.48 -3.92
CA VAL A 7 -1.49 -3.75 -3.45
C VAL A 7 -0.52 -4.54 -2.56
N THR A 8 0.44 -3.85 -1.97
CA THR A 8 1.50 -4.47 -1.14
C THR A 8 0.93 -5.30 -0.01
N ASN A 9 -0.10 -4.82 0.67
CA ASN A 9 -0.64 -5.56 1.81
C ASN A 9 -1.31 -6.86 1.38
N SER A 10 -2.09 -6.85 0.31
CA SER A 10 -2.78 -8.04 -0.20
C SER A 10 -1.83 -9.07 -0.80
N ILE A 11 -0.74 -8.65 -1.43
CA ILE A 11 0.15 -9.53 -2.20
C ILE A 11 1.37 -9.97 -1.39
N GLU A 12 1.97 -9.07 -0.63
CA GLU A 12 3.27 -9.33 0.02
C GLU A 12 3.17 -9.53 1.54
N ILE A 13 2.24 -8.84 2.21
CA ILE A 13 2.18 -8.81 3.68
C ILE A 13 1.14 -9.77 4.25
N TRP A 14 -0.01 -9.86 3.60
CA TRP A 14 -1.13 -10.64 4.12
C TRP A 14 -0.78 -12.13 4.26
N ARG A 15 -0.98 -12.67 5.46
CA ARG A 15 -0.66 -14.07 5.81
C ARG A 15 -1.89 -14.88 6.23
N GLY A 16 -3.07 -14.29 6.11
CA GLY A 16 -4.33 -14.92 6.46
C GLY A 16 -5.08 -14.15 7.55
N GLY A 17 -6.39 -14.25 7.57
CA GLY A 17 -7.29 -13.43 8.38
C GLY A 17 -7.78 -12.22 7.61
N ILE A 18 -9.10 -12.04 7.59
CA ILE A 18 -9.73 -10.89 6.94
C ILE A 18 -9.77 -9.76 7.96
N VAL A 19 -8.74 -8.92 7.97
CA VAL A 19 -8.74 -7.65 8.72
C VAL A 19 -9.34 -6.55 7.86
N GLY A 20 -9.92 -5.52 8.50
CA GLY A 20 -10.66 -4.46 7.82
C GLY A 20 -9.91 -3.83 6.64
N ILE A 21 -8.64 -3.47 6.83
CA ILE A 21 -7.79 -2.85 5.81
C ILE A 21 -7.60 -3.74 4.58
N ILE A 22 -7.31 -5.04 4.78
CA ILE A 22 -7.17 -5.98 3.66
C ILE A 22 -8.50 -6.13 2.91
N ARG A 23 -9.63 -6.13 3.64
CA ARG A 23 -10.95 -6.18 3.03
C ARG A 23 -11.18 -5.00 2.11
N VAL A 24 -10.86 -3.80 2.56
CA VAL A 24 -10.99 -2.57 1.74
C VAL A 24 -10.07 -2.63 0.53
N GLU A 25 -8.80 -3.02 0.71
CA GLU A 25 -7.84 -3.13 -0.40
C GLU A 25 -8.33 -4.13 -1.46
N LEU A 26 -8.78 -5.33 -1.07
CA LEU A 26 -9.32 -6.33 -2.00
C LEU A 26 -10.57 -5.84 -2.73
N MET A 27 -11.47 -5.12 -2.03
CA MET A 27 -12.66 -4.52 -2.66
C MET A 27 -12.29 -3.45 -3.67
N LEU A 28 -11.33 -2.59 -3.33
CA LEU A 28 -10.85 -1.53 -4.21
C LEU A 28 -10.15 -2.10 -5.44
N ILE A 29 -9.26 -3.08 -5.29
CA ILE A 29 -8.63 -3.78 -6.43
C ILE A 29 -9.69 -4.24 -7.43
N LYS A 30 -10.73 -4.89 -6.91
CA LYS A 30 -11.80 -5.46 -7.74
C LYS A 30 -12.67 -4.39 -8.41
N LYS A 31 -12.98 -3.30 -7.71
CA LYS A 31 -13.77 -2.19 -8.24
C LYS A 31 -12.98 -1.35 -9.22
N LEU A 32 -11.76 -0.96 -8.89
CA LEU A 32 -10.91 -0.13 -9.73
C LEU A 32 -10.63 -0.80 -11.08
N HIS A 33 -10.33 -2.10 -11.08
CA HIS A 33 -10.15 -2.86 -12.31
C HIS A 33 -11.39 -2.86 -13.24
N LYS A 34 -12.60 -2.75 -12.66
CA LYS A 34 -13.85 -2.66 -13.44
C LYS A 34 -14.14 -1.26 -13.98
N ILE A 35 -13.76 -0.23 -13.21
CA ILE A 35 -14.04 1.17 -13.54
C ILE A 35 -13.11 1.67 -14.64
N ASP A 36 -11.82 1.42 -14.49
CA ASP A 36 -10.82 1.86 -15.45
C ASP A 36 -9.69 0.82 -15.57
N ARG A 37 -9.60 0.22 -16.76
CA ARG A 37 -8.55 -0.76 -17.08
C ARG A 37 -7.15 -0.15 -17.23
N ASN A 38 -7.04 1.18 -17.28
CA ASN A 38 -5.75 1.87 -17.33
C ASN A 38 -5.11 1.99 -15.94
N ILE A 39 -5.86 1.72 -14.88
CA ILE A 39 -5.29 1.67 -13.53
C ILE A 39 -4.33 0.50 -13.43
N LYS A 40 -3.10 0.79 -13.07
CA LYS A 40 -2.04 -0.19 -12.86
C LYS A 40 -1.88 -0.54 -11.39
N PHE A 41 -1.35 -1.72 -11.13
CA PHE A 41 -1.12 -2.21 -9.79
C PHE A 41 0.36 -2.34 -9.50
N SER A 42 0.77 -1.95 -8.30
CA SER A 42 2.15 -2.09 -7.84
C SER A 42 2.22 -2.73 -6.46
N ALA A 43 3.30 -3.42 -6.17
CA ALA A 43 3.57 -3.96 -4.85
C ALA A 43 5.03 -3.76 -4.47
N LYS A 44 5.29 -3.60 -3.17
CA LYS A 44 6.64 -3.55 -2.62
C LYS A 44 7.43 -4.80 -3.00
N SER A 45 8.67 -4.60 -3.32
CA SER A 45 9.66 -5.65 -3.54
C SER A 45 10.86 -5.45 -2.60
N LYS A 46 11.84 -6.32 -2.70
CA LYS A 46 13.10 -6.18 -1.93
C LYS A 46 13.85 -4.88 -2.22
N TYR A 47 13.73 -4.36 -3.43
CA TYR A 47 14.53 -3.25 -3.95
C TYR A 47 13.70 -2.00 -4.29
N GLY A 48 12.47 -1.91 -3.81
CA GLY A 48 11.52 -0.83 -4.09
C GLY A 48 10.14 -1.33 -4.44
N PHE A 49 9.61 -0.96 -5.62
CA PHE A 49 8.29 -1.40 -6.09
C PHE A 49 8.39 -2.11 -7.44
N ARG A 50 7.47 -3.01 -7.68
CA ARG A 50 7.28 -3.69 -8.96
C ARG A 50 5.86 -3.52 -9.47
N GLU A 51 5.67 -3.56 -10.76
CA GLU A 51 4.34 -3.72 -11.36
C GLU A 51 3.79 -5.11 -11.05
N VAL A 52 2.51 -5.16 -10.74
CA VAL A 52 1.74 -6.39 -10.49
C VAL A 52 0.82 -6.60 -11.67
N GLY A 53 1.03 -7.69 -12.41
CA GLY A 53 0.21 -8.01 -13.57
C GLY A 53 -1.15 -8.58 -13.20
N GLU A 54 -2.11 -8.46 -14.11
CA GLU A 54 -3.48 -8.99 -13.93
C GLU A 54 -3.50 -10.47 -13.57
N HIS A 55 -2.58 -11.27 -14.14
CA HIS A 55 -2.49 -12.70 -13.83
C HIS A 55 -2.15 -12.98 -12.35
N GLU A 56 -1.44 -12.07 -11.68
CA GLU A 56 -1.15 -12.17 -10.25
C GLU A 56 -2.38 -11.85 -9.40
N LEU A 57 -3.27 -10.98 -9.91
CA LEU A 57 -4.50 -10.53 -9.24
C LEU A 57 -5.74 -11.33 -9.67
N LYS A 58 -5.61 -12.23 -10.64
CA LYS A 58 -6.73 -13.01 -11.18
C LYS A 58 -7.56 -13.70 -10.09
N TRP A 59 -6.92 -14.21 -9.04
CA TRP A 59 -7.60 -14.81 -7.90
C TRP A 59 -8.49 -13.83 -7.11
N ILE A 60 -8.23 -12.51 -7.22
CA ILE A 60 -9.08 -11.47 -6.64
C ILE A 60 -10.24 -11.15 -7.60
N PHE A 61 -9.93 -10.99 -8.89
CA PHE A 61 -10.92 -10.62 -9.89
C PHE A 61 -11.98 -11.69 -10.08
N ASP A 62 -11.60 -12.96 -10.10
CA ASP A 62 -12.45 -14.12 -10.35
C ASP A 62 -13.33 -14.52 -9.14
N CYS A 63 -13.12 -13.90 -7.97
CA CYS A 63 -13.89 -14.25 -6.77
C CYS A 63 -15.21 -13.49 -6.70
N ARG A 64 -16.28 -14.17 -6.29
CA ARG A 64 -17.59 -13.55 -6.06
C ARG A 64 -17.63 -12.78 -4.75
N SER A 65 -16.98 -13.30 -3.71
CA SER A 65 -16.89 -12.68 -2.39
C SER A 65 -15.45 -12.53 -1.91
N ILE A 66 -15.27 -11.77 -0.83
CA ILE A 66 -13.97 -11.62 -0.17
C ILE A 66 -13.56 -12.91 0.53
N GLU A 67 -14.53 -13.63 1.09
CA GLU A 67 -14.33 -14.93 1.75
C GLU A 67 -13.83 -15.97 0.76
N GLU A 68 -14.36 -15.97 -0.46
CA GLU A 68 -13.87 -16.80 -1.56
C GLU A 68 -12.44 -16.41 -1.95
N SER A 69 -12.14 -15.11 -2.02
CA SER A 69 -10.78 -14.61 -2.27
C SER A 69 -9.81 -15.11 -1.20
N TYR A 70 -10.22 -15.09 0.06
CA TYR A 70 -9.43 -15.62 1.17
C TYR A 70 -9.14 -17.11 1.05
N SER A 71 -10.15 -17.91 0.74
CA SER A 71 -9.98 -19.34 0.57
C SER A 71 -9.01 -19.69 -0.57
N LYS A 72 -9.10 -18.98 -1.69
CA LYS A 72 -8.16 -19.12 -2.83
C LYS A 72 -6.76 -18.68 -2.49
N TYR A 73 -6.62 -17.58 -1.73
CA TYR A 73 -5.32 -17.12 -1.26
C TYR A 73 -4.63 -18.15 -0.36
N LYS A 74 -5.33 -18.71 0.62
CA LYS A 74 -4.81 -19.73 1.54
C LYS A 74 -4.31 -20.97 0.79
N ARG A 75 -5.06 -21.43 -0.21
CA ARG A 75 -4.63 -22.55 -1.07
C ARG A 75 -3.37 -22.21 -1.88
N ARG A 76 -3.22 -20.96 -2.33
CA ARG A 76 -2.08 -20.49 -3.11
C ARG A 76 -0.84 -20.30 -2.25
N SER A 77 -0.97 -19.77 -1.03
CA SER A 77 0.15 -19.56 -0.11
C SER A 77 0.77 -20.90 0.29
N ASN A 78 -0.04 -21.90 0.56
CA ASN A 78 0.44 -23.26 0.86
C ASN A 78 1.20 -23.90 -0.31
N LYS A 79 0.83 -23.57 -1.56
CA LYS A 79 1.58 -24.03 -2.76
C LYS A 79 2.86 -23.22 -3.02
N LYS A 80 2.92 -21.95 -2.61
CA LYS A 80 4.09 -21.07 -2.82
C LYS A 80 5.29 -21.49 -1.99
N PHE A 81 5.09 -21.98 -0.77
CA PHE A 81 6.16 -22.47 0.09
C PHE A 81 6.95 -23.63 -0.54
N ILE A 82 6.31 -24.42 -1.40
CA ILE A 82 6.94 -25.58 -2.06
C ILE A 82 7.72 -25.17 -3.34
N LYS A 83 7.50 -23.96 -3.90
CA LYS A 83 8.01 -23.59 -5.24
C LYS A 83 9.00 -22.43 -5.30
N ILE A 84 9.33 -21.76 -4.19
CA ILE A 84 10.22 -20.58 -4.20
C ILE A 84 11.64 -20.90 -4.69
N GLY A 85 12.09 -22.14 -4.54
CA GLY A 85 13.44 -22.55 -4.99
C GLY A 85 13.60 -22.90 -6.47
N ARG A 86 12.52 -22.93 -7.28
CA ARG A 86 12.56 -23.54 -8.63
C ARG A 86 11.93 -22.75 -9.78
N ASN A 87 11.57 -21.47 -9.59
CA ASN A 87 11.00 -20.71 -10.70
C ASN A 87 12.08 -19.83 -11.36
N PRO A 88 12.58 -20.21 -12.56
CA PRO A 88 13.66 -19.49 -13.24
C PRO A 88 13.27 -18.05 -13.60
N ILE A 89 11.99 -17.78 -13.85
CA ILE A 89 11.48 -16.44 -14.19
C ILE A 89 11.59 -15.50 -12.97
N LEU A 90 11.27 -15.98 -11.77
CA LEU A 90 11.41 -15.19 -10.54
C LEU A 90 12.88 -14.94 -10.20
N SER A 91 13.75 -15.92 -10.41
CA SER A 91 15.19 -15.75 -10.18
C SER A 91 15.82 -14.78 -11.17
N MET A 92 15.42 -14.83 -12.45
CA MET A 92 15.85 -13.88 -13.48
C MET A 92 15.38 -12.46 -13.17
N ARG A 93 14.13 -12.30 -12.76
CA ARG A 93 13.57 -11.00 -12.35
C ARG A 93 14.33 -10.44 -11.14
N HIS A 94 14.56 -11.23 -10.11
CA HIS A 94 15.39 -10.83 -8.96
C HIS A 94 16.80 -10.42 -9.34
N TYR A 95 17.42 -11.11 -10.30
CA TYR A 95 18.74 -10.77 -10.81
C TYR A 95 18.72 -9.41 -11.52
N LEU A 96 17.73 -9.17 -12.38
CA LEU A 96 17.58 -7.91 -13.11
C LEU A 96 17.28 -6.74 -12.17
N ASP A 97 16.39 -6.94 -11.20
CA ASP A 97 16.08 -5.93 -10.18
C ASP A 97 17.30 -5.60 -9.32
N ARG A 98 18.11 -6.61 -8.97
CA ARG A 98 19.38 -6.41 -8.26
C ARG A 98 20.39 -5.59 -9.07
N LYS A 99 20.49 -5.84 -10.40
CA LYS A 99 21.34 -5.04 -11.28
C LYS A 99 20.87 -3.59 -11.37
N LYS A 100 19.56 -3.35 -11.55
CA LYS A 100 18.97 -2.03 -11.55
C LYS A 100 19.21 -1.32 -10.23
N TYR A 101 18.95 -1.99 -9.11
CA TYR A 101 19.18 -1.46 -7.79
C TYR A 101 20.63 -1.03 -7.56
N LYS A 102 21.61 -1.85 -7.98
CA LYS A 102 23.02 -1.49 -7.89
C LYS A 102 23.39 -0.24 -8.69
N LYS A 103 22.65 0.04 -9.78
CA LYS A 103 22.90 1.20 -10.66
C LYS A 103 22.15 2.45 -10.18
N SER A 104 20.91 2.33 -9.74
CA SER A 104 20.01 3.45 -9.44
C SER A 104 19.67 3.61 -7.96
N GLY A 105 20.07 2.66 -7.10
CA GLY A 105 19.73 2.65 -5.68
C GLY A 105 18.27 2.34 -5.37
N LEU A 106 17.39 2.22 -6.38
CA LEU A 106 15.98 1.93 -6.21
C LEU A 106 15.34 1.43 -7.52
N VAL A 107 14.36 0.54 -7.42
CA VAL A 107 13.60 0.01 -8.55
C VAL A 107 12.13 0.34 -8.36
N TYR A 108 11.50 0.96 -9.36
CA TYR A 108 10.08 1.28 -9.33
C TYR A 108 9.52 1.42 -10.75
N PRO A 109 8.19 1.22 -10.95
CA PRO A 109 7.56 1.32 -12.26
C PRO A 109 7.03 2.72 -12.58
N TYR A 110 7.05 3.64 -11.61
CA TYR A 110 6.44 4.97 -11.69
C TYR A 110 7.23 5.91 -12.60
N LYS A 111 6.52 6.90 -13.14
CA LYS A 111 7.07 8.03 -13.89
C LYS A 111 6.75 9.33 -13.16
N ASP A 112 7.50 10.37 -13.46
CA ASP A 112 7.19 11.71 -12.95
C ASP A 112 5.81 12.15 -13.44
N GLY A 113 5.01 12.74 -12.55
CA GLY A 113 3.62 13.11 -12.81
C GLY A 113 2.58 11.98 -12.64
N ASP A 114 3.00 10.75 -12.31
CA ASP A 114 2.06 9.67 -11.97
C ASP A 114 1.44 9.88 -10.59
N ILE A 115 0.32 9.17 -10.34
CA ILE A 115 -0.36 9.14 -9.05
C ILE A 115 -0.25 7.73 -8.48
N VAL A 116 0.15 7.61 -7.21
CA VAL A 116 0.14 6.35 -6.47
C VAL A 116 -0.84 6.44 -5.31
N TYR A 117 -1.85 5.59 -5.33
CA TYR A 117 -2.82 5.47 -4.24
C TYR A 117 -2.54 4.24 -3.40
N SER A 118 -2.36 4.43 -2.10
CA SER A 118 -2.19 3.36 -1.12
C SER A 118 -3.23 3.45 -0.02
N CYS A 119 -4.00 2.39 0.15
CA CYS A 119 -4.94 2.23 1.27
C CYS A 119 -4.39 1.28 2.36
N GLY A 120 -3.10 1.03 2.31
CA GLY A 120 -2.48 0.00 3.12
C GLY A 120 -1.95 0.48 4.47
N TRP A 121 -1.60 -0.50 5.28
CA TRP A 121 -1.06 -0.31 6.62
C TRP A 121 0.38 0.20 6.59
N PHE A 122 0.73 1.00 7.61
CA PHE A 122 2.10 1.44 7.91
C PHE A 122 2.95 0.29 8.48
N GLY A 123 4.28 0.41 8.33
CA GLY A 123 5.22 -0.55 8.94
C GLY A 123 5.68 -1.66 8.02
N SER A 124 5.31 -1.61 6.74
CA SER A 124 5.88 -2.51 5.73
C SER A 124 7.26 -2.05 5.23
N GLY A 125 7.72 -0.85 5.62
CA GLY A 125 8.90 -0.17 5.12
C GLY A 125 8.74 0.29 3.66
N LYS A 126 7.51 0.37 3.16
CA LYS A 126 7.21 0.94 1.84
C LYS A 126 7.28 2.46 1.86
N GLU A 127 7.05 3.04 3.01
CA GLU A 127 7.09 4.47 3.27
C GLU A 127 8.47 5.06 2.97
N ASP A 128 9.54 4.39 3.40
CA ASP A 128 10.92 4.79 3.11
C ASP A 128 11.23 4.75 1.62
N PHE A 129 10.66 3.77 0.91
CA PHE A 129 10.81 3.71 -0.54
C PHE A 129 10.04 4.83 -1.23
N PHE A 130 8.80 5.11 -0.82
CA PHE A 130 8.03 6.21 -1.40
C PHE A 130 8.69 7.57 -1.16
N ALA A 131 9.23 7.83 0.03
CA ALA A 131 9.96 9.06 0.30
C ALA A 131 11.16 9.24 -0.64
N LYS A 132 11.96 8.18 -0.84
CA LYS A 132 13.10 8.19 -1.77
C LYS A 132 12.66 8.34 -3.23
N ILE A 133 11.56 7.68 -3.63
CA ILE A 133 11.03 7.78 -5.00
C ILE A 133 10.53 9.20 -5.24
N LYS A 134 9.82 9.80 -4.30
CA LYS A 134 9.32 11.17 -4.43
C LYS A 134 10.45 12.20 -4.53
N TYR A 135 11.59 11.95 -3.87
CA TYR A 135 12.79 12.75 -4.06
C TYR A 135 13.35 12.68 -5.51
N GLN A 136 13.27 11.49 -6.14
CA GLN A 136 13.71 11.29 -7.53
C GLN A 136 12.67 11.72 -8.57
N LEU A 137 11.39 11.70 -8.21
CA LEU A 137 10.23 12.06 -9.04
C LEU A 137 9.40 13.14 -8.31
N PRO A 138 9.80 14.43 -8.38
CA PRO A 138 9.18 15.49 -7.59
C PRO A 138 7.70 15.71 -7.86
N ASN A 139 7.23 15.41 -9.08
CA ASN A 139 5.82 15.53 -9.48
C ASN A 139 5.01 14.25 -9.25
N LEU A 140 5.60 13.17 -8.71
CA LEU A 140 4.85 11.99 -8.29
C LEU A 140 3.90 12.36 -7.15
N ARG A 141 2.62 12.05 -7.31
CA ARG A 141 1.60 12.33 -6.29
C ARG A 141 1.30 11.07 -5.49
N LEU A 142 1.41 11.20 -4.17
CA LEU A 142 1.06 10.13 -3.23
C LEU A 142 -0.28 10.42 -2.58
N VAL A 143 -1.19 9.46 -2.66
CA VAL A 143 -2.51 9.51 -2.03
C VAL A 143 -2.60 8.35 -1.04
N TYR A 144 -2.95 8.64 0.20
CA TYR A 144 -3.07 7.64 1.25
C TYR A 144 -4.44 7.64 1.91
N THR A 145 -4.89 6.47 2.39
CA THR A 145 -6.12 6.37 3.18
C THR A 145 -5.81 6.42 4.67
N VAL A 146 -6.53 7.29 5.38
CA VAL A 146 -6.62 7.27 6.84
C VAL A 146 -8.00 6.75 7.23
N TYR A 147 -8.05 5.60 7.92
CA TYR A 147 -9.32 4.94 8.28
C TYR A 147 -9.95 5.54 9.51
N ASP A 148 -9.16 5.75 10.56
CA ASP A 148 -9.54 6.36 11.83
C ASP A 148 -8.30 6.83 12.59
N LEU A 149 -8.54 7.52 13.71
CA LEU A 149 -7.50 7.98 14.64
C LEU A 149 -7.59 7.32 16.02
N VAL A 150 -8.31 6.22 16.13
CA VAL A 150 -8.55 5.56 17.42
C VAL A 150 -7.26 5.34 18.20
N MET A 151 -6.16 5.01 17.52
CA MET A 151 -4.85 4.78 18.15
C MET A 151 -4.12 6.07 18.57
N ALA A 152 -4.51 7.23 18.04
CA ALA A 152 -3.89 8.53 18.36
C ALA A 152 -4.68 9.32 19.41
N LEU A 153 -5.95 9.00 19.62
CA LEU A 153 -6.82 9.76 20.52
C LEU A 153 -6.50 9.45 22.01
N PRO A 154 -6.37 10.47 22.87
CA PRO A 154 -6.03 10.29 24.30
C PRO A 154 -6.96 9.32 25.03
N LYS A 155 -8.27 9.37 24.72
CA LYS A 155 -9.30 8.53 25.36
C LYS A 155 -9.14 7.03 25.07
N THR A 156 -8.49 6.67 24.01
CA THR A 156 -8.31 5.28 23.55
C THR A 156 -6.90 4.75 23.81
N ARG A 157 -5.93 5.60 24.15
CA ARG A 157 -4.53 5.21 24.47
C ARG A 157 -4.43 4.16 25.58
N TYR A 158 -5.38 4.10 26.50
CA TYR A 158 -5.40 3.07 27.56
C TYR A 158 -5.57 1.64 27.04
N PHE A 159 -6.12 1.47 25.86
CA PHE A 159 -6.36 0.15 25.25
C PHE A 159 -5.25 -0.29 24.29
N TYR A 160 -4.36 0.63 23.90
CA TYR A 160 -3.30 0.38 22.92
C TYR A 160 -1.92 0.54 23.57
N LYS A 161 -1.15 -0.53 23.56
CA LYS A 161 0.25 -0.56 24.02
C LYS A 161 1.20 0.07 22.97
N PRO A 162 2.52 0.14 23.17
CA PRO A 162 3.49 0.99 22.43
C PRO A 162 3.54 0.93 20.90
N SER A 163 2.61 0.24 20.24
CA SER A 163 2.31 0.42 18.80
C SER A 163 1.92 1.86 18.44
N ASP A 164 1.56 2.66 19.43
CA ASP A 164 1.10 4.04 19.30
C ASP A 164 2.16 4.94 18.66
N VAL A 165 3.42 4.76 19.05
CA VAL A 165 4.55 5.48 18.43
C VAL A 165 4.68 5.21 16.94
N THR A 166 4.33 3.98 16.51
CA THR A 166 4.35 3.62 15.10
C THR A 166 3.22 4.31 14.34
N PHE A 167 2.06 4.45 14.96
CA PHE A 167 0.91 5.12 14.34
C PHE A 167 1.11 6.64 14.27
N GLU A 168 1.65 7.27 15.30
CA GLU A 168 2.02 8.69 15.27
C GLU A 168 3.06 8.97 14.17
N LYS A 169 4.08 8.13 14.03
CA LYS A 169 5.06 8.21 12.92
C LYS A 169 4.39 8.09 11.55
N TYR A 170 3.37 7.23 11.44
CA TYR A 170 2.59 7.10 10.21
C TYR A 170 1.84 8.38 9.87
N LEU A 171 1.14 8.98 10.83
CA LEU A 171 0.43 10.25 10.62
C LEU A 171 1.40 11.38 10.26
N GLN A 172 2.53 11.46 10.96
CA GLN A 172 3.59 12.43 10.65
C GLN A 172 4.16 12.24 9.24
N TRP A 173 4.38 10.98 8.85
CA TRP A 173 4.88 10.66 7.52
C TRP A 173 3.88 11.06 6.43
N ILE A 174 2.58 10.76 6.62
CA ILE A 174 1.51 11.19 5.70
C ILE A 174 1.52 12.70 5.56
N SER A 175 1.53 13.45 6.67
CA SER A 175 1.51 14.92 6.64
C SER A 175 2.67 15.53 5.87
N SER A 176 3.81 14.84 5.83
CA SER A 176 5.05 15.33 5.23
C SER A 176 5.23 14.91 3.77
N HIS A 177 4.64 13.78 3.35
CA HIS A 177 4.96 13.16 2.06
C HIS A 177 3.76 13.00 1.13
N CYS A 178 2.53 12.96 1.66
CA CYS A 178 1.35 12.76 0.83
C CYS A 178 0.83 14.07 0.25
N ASP A 179 0.28 14.00 -0.95
CA ASP A 179 -0.31 15.13 -1.66
C ASP A 179 -1.82 15.21 -1.42
N ALA A 180 -2.45 14.07 -1.08
CA ALA A 180 -3.86 14.00 -0.69
C ALA A 180 -4.13 12.83 0.26
N ILE A 181 -5.22 12.95 1.02
CA ILE A 181 -5.72 11.92 1.92
C ILE A 181 -7.13 11.53 1.50
N VAL A 182 -7.39 10.22 1.50
CA VAL A 182 -8.72 9.63 1.42
C VAL A 182 -9.11 9.19 2.82
N TYR A 183 -10.25 9.65 3.30
CA TYR A 183 -10.72 9.30 4.63
C TYR A 183 -11.67 8.09 4.60
N GLY A 184 -11.61 7.26 5.62
CA GLY A 184 -12.50 6.11 5.78
C GLY A 184 -13.97 6.46 6.03
N GLY A 185 -14.26 7.75 6.26
CA GLY A 185 -15.59 8.31 6.48
C GLY A 185 -15.51 9.72 7.05
N LYS A 186 -16.66 10.39 7.20
CA LYS A 186 -16.72 11.77 7.64
C LYS A 186 -16.17 11.99 9.05
N THR A 187 -16.42 11.05 9.96
CA THR A 187 -15.84 11.10 11.32
C THR A 187 -14.32 11.01 11.26
N ALA A 188 -13.80 10.07 10.49
CA ALA A 188 -12.35 9.94 10.29
C ALA A 188 -11.72 11.21 9.70
N GLN A 189 -12.43 11.89 8.80
CA GLN A 189 -12.01 13.18 8.26
C GLN A 189 -11.93 14.25 9.36
N ILE A 190 -13.02 14.46 10.08
CA ILE A 190 -13.10 15.51 11.13
C ILE A 190 -12.02 15.31 12.19
N ASP A 191 -11.88 14.07 12.66
CA ASP A 191 -10.88 13.72 13.69
C ASP A 191 -9.46 13.94 13.18
N THR A 192 -9.18 13.47 11.94
CA THR A 192 -7.86 13.59 11.34
C THR A 192 -7.48 15.04 11.07
N GLU A 193 -8.37 15.84 10.51
CA GLU A 193 -8.11 17.25 10.25
C GLU A 193 -7.89 18.03 11.55
N SER A 194 -8.68 17.75 12.59
CA SER A 194 -8.52 18.35 13.91
C SER A 194 -7.18 17.98 14.55
N TYR A 195 -6.80 16.70 14.45
CA TYR A 195 -5.52 16.20 14.95
C TYR A 195 -4.33 16.84 14.22
N TYR A 196 -4.39 16.95 12.91
CA TYR A 196 -3.34 17.59 12.13
C TYR A 196 -3.21 19.08 12.42
N LYS A 197 -4.31 19.81 12.56
CA LYS A 197 -4.27 21.24 12.96
C LYS A 197 -3.57 21.45 14.31
N ALA A 198 -3.76 20.51 15.24
CA ALA A 198 -3.19 20.62 16.58
C ALA A 198 -1.72 20.19 16.65
N ASN A 199 -1.27 19.29 15.78
CA ASN A 199 0.02 18.61 15.96
C ASN A 199 1.00 18.80 14.79
N TYR A 200 0.53 19.15 13.58
CA TYR A 200 1.38 19.22 12.38
C TYR A 200 1.04 20.41 11.47
N HIS A 201 2.04 20.89 10.74
CA HIS A 201 1.81 21.79 9.60
C HIS A 201 1.40 20.95 8.38
N PHE A 202 0.11 20.86 8.17
CA PHE A 202 -0.46 20.02 7.13
C PHE A 202 -0.24 20.61 5.73
N LYS A 203 0.42 19.86 4.84
CA LYS A 203 0.67 20.28 3.45
C LYS A 203 -0.25 19.60 2.43
N CYS A 204 -0.98 18.56 2.82
CA CYS A 204 -1.83 17.80 1.91
C CYS A 204 -3.17 18.50 1.64
N LYS A 205 -3.69 18.33 0.42
CA LYS A 205 -5.07 18.68 0.08
C LYS A 205 -5.99 17.52 0.50
N ALA A 206 -7.09 17.86 1.15
CA ALA A 206 -8.14 16.91 1.48
C ALA A 206 -9.01 16.62 0.24
#